data_1d405bad168aff5568cae3c31ffc3f17
#
_entry.id   1d405bad168aff5568cae3c31ffc3f17
#
_cell.length_a   1.000
_cell.length_b   1.000
_cell.length_c   1.000
_cell.angle_alpha   90.00
_cell.angle_beta   90.00
_cell.angle_gamma   90.00
#
_symmetry.space_group_name_H-M   'P 1'
#
loop_
_entity.id
_entity.type
_entity.pdbx_description
1 polymer ?
#
loop_
_entity_poly.entity_id
_entity_poly.type
_entity_poly.pdbx_seq_one_letter_code
_entity_poly.pdbx_strand_id
1 'polypeptide(L)'
;IVMNAIILAAGEGKRLRPLTNDKPKCLVELFGKTLLEWQLSIFEKCGINDICVVTGHNSQMFRYTNVDYIKNENYKTTNMMESLFCAKERFSQSTIVSYGDIIFEEKILRKLIDSEDDFSVIIDKNWKDYWSIRFDEPINDAESLSVDDNGYITSIGKKAKEISEIQGQYIGLMKFQNGAINTMKSFYEKC
;
A
#
# COMPACT_ATOMS: atom_id res chain seq x y z
N ILE A 1 -16.59 13.36 6.78
CA ILE A 1 -15.95 12.07 7.14
C ILE A 1 -14.52 12.40 7.54
N VAL A 2 -14.09 11.99 8.72
CA VAL A 2 -12.70 12.10 9.14
C VAL A 2 -11.91 11.01 8.41
N MET A 3 -10.98 11.42 7.56
CA MET A 3 -10.15 10.53 6.75
C MET A 3 -8.68 10.73 7.09
N ASN A 4 -7.95 9.64 7.24
CA ASN A 4 -6.51 9.64 7.43
C ASN A 4 -5.80 8.67 6.50
N ALA A 5 -4.47 8.69 6.51
CA ALA A 5 -3.65 7.74 5.75
C ALA A 5 -2.63 7.04 6.66
N ILE A 6 -2.40 5.76 6.38
CA ILE A 6 -1.34 4.95 6.99
C ILE A 6 -0.44 4.45 5.86
N ILE A 7 0.85 4.81 5.92
CA ILE A 7 1.86 4.41 4.93
C ILE A 7 2.73 3.31 5.56
N LEU A 8 2.77 2.15 4.91
CA LEU A 8 3.52 0.99 5.37
C LEU A 8 4.94 1.01 4.81
N ALA A 9 5.92 1.34 5.64
CA ALA A 9 7.31 1.56 5.26
C ALA A 9 8.31 0.79 6.14
N ALA A 10 7.89 -0.32 6.74
CA ALA A 10 8.70 -1.07 7.70
C ALA A 10 9.75 -2.01 7.06
N GLY A 11 9.59 -2.39 5.79
CA GLY A 11 10.37 -3.41 5.11
C GLY A 11 11.81 -3.01 4.80
N GLU A 12 12.69 -4.02 4.66
CA GLU A 12 14.12 -3.84 4.38
C GLU A 12 14.43 -3.51 2.90
N GLY A 13 13.49 -3.73 1.98
CA GLY A 13 13.69 -3.44 0.56
C GLY A 13 14.81 -4.25 -0.12
N LYS A 14 15.05 -5.50 0.30
CA LYS A 14 16.20 -6.34 -0.15
C LYS A 14 16.35 -6.46 -1.66
N ARG A 15 15.22 -6.50 -2.39
CA ARG A 15 15.20 -6.62 -3.87
C ARG A 15 15.74 -5.38 -4.59
N LEU A 16 15.79 -4.24 -3.93
CA LEU A 16 16.25 -2.97 -4.50
C LEU A 16 17.70 -2.63 -4.13
N ARG A 17 18.43 -3.54 -3.51
CA ARG A 17 19.86 -3.36 -3.22
C ARG A 17 20.67 -3.18 -4.52
N PRO A 18 21.70 -2.31 -4.54
CA PRO A 18 22.32 -1.64 -3.39
C PRO A 18 21.64 -0.34 -2.92
N LEU A 19 20.61 0.18 -3.60
CA LEU A 19 19.97 1.45 -3.27
C LEU A 19 19.36 1.50 -1.86
N THR A 20 19.07 0.33 -1.29
CA THR A 20 18.45 0.17 0.03
C THR A 20 19.39 -0.41 1.08
N ASN A 21 20.71 -0.42 0.83
CA ASN A 21 21.67 -0.90 1.83
C ASN A 21 21.63 -0.05 3.12
N ASP A 22 21.56 1.26 2.96
CA ASP A 22 21.70 2.22 4.04
C ASP A 22 20.41 2.96 4.39
N LYS A 23 19.34 2.76 3.61
CA LYS A 23 18.08 3.51 3.77
C LYS A 23 16.84 2.64 3.53
N PRO A 24 15.70 3.00 4.15
CA PRO A 24 14.38 2.41 3.81
C PRO A 24 14.04 2.62 2.33
N LYS A 25 13.32 1.67 1.75
CA LYS A 25 12.95 1.72 0.33
C LYS A 25 12.18 3.00 -0.04
N CYS A 26 11.27 3.45 0.81
CA CYS A 26 10.49 4.67 0.58
C CYS A 26 11.32 5.97 0.61
N LEU A 27 12.55 5.93 1.11
CA LEU A 27 13.50 7.05 1.09
C LEU A 27 14.46 7.00 -0.11
N VAL A 28 14.29 6.07 -1.03
CA VAL A 28 14.99 6.10 -2.33
C VAL A 28 14.43 7.25 -3.16
N GLU A 29 15.33 8.00 -3.78
CA GLU A 29 14.97 9.17 -4.58
C GLU A 29 14.62 8.80 -6.02
N LEU A 30 13.59 9.44 -6.53
CA LEU A 30 13.17 9.42 -7.92
C LEU A 30 12.85 10.85 -8.36
N PHE A 31 13.54 11.34 -9.39
CA PHE A 31 13.38 12.72 -9.89
C PHE A 31 13.52 13.79 -8.80
N GLY A 32 14.52 13.64 -7.92
CA GLY A 32 14.86 14.64 -6.91
C GLY A 32 13.96 14.67 -5.66
N LYS A 33 13.05 13.71 -5.52
CA LYS A 33 12.23 13.50 -4.32
C LYS A 33 12.25 12.04 -3.91
N THR A 34 12.13 11.75 -2.64
CA THR A 34 11.94 10.38 -2.17
C THR A 34 10.57 9.83 -2.58
N LEU A 35 10.42 8.51 -2.65
CA LEU A 35 9.12 7.89 -2.91
C LEU A 35 8.07 8.33 -1.88
N LEU A 36 8.49 8.50 -0.63
CA LEU A 36 7.61 9.00 0.43
C LEU A 36 7.18 10.45 0.18
N GLU A 37 8.08 11.35 -0.22
CA GLU A 37 7.75 12.75 -0.54
C GLU A 37 6.76 12.85 -1.71
N TRP A 38 6.89 11.99 -2.70
CA TRP A 38 5.89 11.91 -3.78
C TRP A 38 4.51 11.59 -3.23
N GLN A 39 4.39 10.58 -2.38
CA GLN A 39 3.11 10.21 -1.78
C GLN A 39 2.56 11.33 -0.89
N LEU A 40 3.37 11.87 0.03
CA LEU A 40 2.95 12.94 0.95
C LEU A 40 2.41 14.16 0.18
N SER A 41 3.07 14.55 -0.92
CA SER A 41 2.61 15.67 -1.73
C SER A 41 1.25 15.40 -2.41
N ILE A 42 0.94 14.16 -2.74
CA ILE A 42 -0.36 13.79 -3.33
C ILE A 42 -1.45 13.71 -2.25
N PHE A 43 -1.15 13.16 -1.09
CA PHE A 43 -2.07 13.16 0.05
C PHE A 43 -2.46 14.59 0.44
N GLU A 44 -1.49 15.50 0.57
CA GLU A 44 -1.72 16.92 0.85
C GLU A 44 -2.62 17.59 -0.20
N LYS A 45 -2.34 17.39 -1.50
CA LYS A 45 -3.19 17.90 -2.60
C LYS A 45 -4.63 17.38 -2.55
N CYS A 46 -4.84 16.20 -2.02
CA CYS A 46 -6.16 15.60 -1.82
C CYS A 46 -6.80 15.99 -0.49
N GLY A 47 -6.15 16.83 0.33
CA GLY A 47 -6.67 17.30 1.61
C GLY A 47 -6.50 16.31 2.77
N ILE A 48 -5.67 15.28 2.62
CA ILE A 48 -5.37 14.28 3.66
C ILE A 48 -4.07 14.71 4.37
N ASN A 49 -4.22 15.28 5.57
CA ASN A 49 -3.10 15.81 6.35
C ASN A 49 -2.81 14.96 7.62
N ASP A 50 -3.75 14.13 8.05
CA ASP A 50 -3.54 13.18 9.14
C ASP A 50 -2.89 11.91 8.56
N ILE A 51 -1.55 11.84 8.64
CA ILE A 51 -0.77 10.77 8.03
C ILE A 51 0.10 10.10 9.10
N CYS A 52 0.04 8.77 9.16
CA CYS A 52 0.92 7.95 9.98
C CYS A 52 1.80 7.08 9.09
N VAL A 53 3.10 7.07 9.34
CA VAL A 53 4.06 6.19 8.64
C VAL A 53 4.48 5.07 9.58
N VAL A 54 4.20 3.83 9.21
CA VAL A 54 4.68 2.66 9.95
C VAL A 54 6.08 2.31 9.47
N THR A 55 7.04 2.50 10.37
CA THR A 55 8.47 2.31 10.11
C THR A 55 8.98 0.99 10.72
N GLY A 56 10.17 0.57 10.33
CA GLY A 56 10.85 -0.61 10.88
C GLY A 56 12.35 -0.53 10.61
N HIS A 57 12.80 -1.03 9.46
CA HIS A 57 14.18 -0.94 9.03
C HIS A 57 14.66 0.51 8.95
N ASN A 58 15.80 0.81 9.61
CA ASN A 58 16.41 2.16 9.62
C ASN A 58 15.43 3.29 9.98
N SER A 59 14.51 3.05 10.93
CA SER A 59 13.46 4.00 11.35
C SER A 59 14.01 5.37 11.77
N GLN A 60 15.25 5.44 12.26
CA GLN A 60 15.95 6.68 12.65
C GLN A 60 16.21 7.64 11.48
N MET A 61 16.06 7.20 10.23
CA MET A 61 16.29 8.03 9.03
C MET A 61 15.08 8.89 8.64
N PHE A 62 13.91 8.59 9.16
CA PHE A 62 12.71 9.39 8.88
C PHE A 62 12.78 10.74 9.61
N ARG A 63 12.56 11.85 8.89
CA ARG A 63 12.75 13.24 9.38
C ARG A 63 11.59 14.18 9.04
N TYR A 64 10.51 13.68 8.46
CA TYR A 64 9.36 14.50 8.10
C TYR A 64 8.58 14.89 9.35
N THR A 65 8.28 16.17 9.50
CA THR A 65 7.65 16.73 10.71
C THR A 65 6.12 16.84 10.60
N ASN A 66 5.59 16.63 9.41
CA ASN A 66 4.15 16.71 9.12
C ASN A 66 3.45 15.34 9.12
N VAL A 67 4.10 14.33 9.68
CA VAL A 67 3.57 12.96 9.79
C VAL A 67 3.89 12.37 11.17
N ASP A 68 3.05 11.46 11.62
CA ASP A 68 3.33 10.65 12.80
C ASP A 68 4.06 9.36 12.44
N TYR A 69 4.84 8.82 13.37
CA TYR A 69 5.57 7.57 13.17
C TYR A 69 5.17 6.53 14.20
N ILE A 70 4.92 5.33 13.72
CA ILE A 70 4.76 4.14 14.57
C ILE A 70 5.78 3.10 14.10
N LYS A 71 6.53 2.52 15.02
CA LYS A 71 7.55 1.54 14.68
C LYS A 71 7.03 0.12 14.87
N ASN A 72 7.17 -0.72 13.84
CA ASN A 72 7.06 -2.15 13.97
C ASN A 72 8.43 -2.70 14.43
N GLU A 73 8.57 -3.01 15.71
CA GLU A 73 9.83 -3.54 16.26
C GLU A 73 10.18 -4.92 15.70
N ASN A 74 9.17 -5.68 15.28
CA ASN A 74 9.31 -7.05 14.78
C ASN A 74 9.32 -7.13 13.24
N TYR A 75 9.61 -6.03 12.53
CA TYR A 75 9.51 -5.93 11.06
C TYR A 75 10.25 -7.02 10.28
N LYS A 76 11.28 -7.64 10.87
CA LYS A 76 12.07 -8.69 10.21
C LYS A 76 11.34 -10.03 10.10
N THR A 77 10.41 -10.29 10.99
CA THR A 77 9.72 -11.58 11.16
C THR A 77 8.22 -11.48 10.91
N THR A 78 7.72 -10.28 10.65
CA THR A 78 6.29 -10.00 10.47
C THR A 78 5.99 -9.57 9.03
N ASN A 79 4.72 -9.60 8.68
CA ASN A 79 4.22 -9.23 7.34
C ASN A 79 3.60 -7.82 7.32
N MET A 80 2.98 -7.46 6.18
CA MET A 80 2.34 -6.15 5.99
C MET A 80 1.13 -5.95 6.90
N MET A 81 0.36 -7.00 7.21
CA MET A 81 -0.79 -6.91 8.10
C MET A 81 -0.34 -6.60 9.53
N GLU A 82 0.69 -7.27 10.02
CA GLU A 82 1.29 -6.97 11.33
C GLU A 82 1.75 -5.50 11.40
N SER A 83 2.40 -5.01 10.34
CA SER A 83 2.82 -3.61 10.26
C SER A 83 1.61 -2.66 10.30
N LEU A 84 0.54 -2.97 9.58
CA LEU A 84 -0.69 -2.19 9.60
C LEU A 84 -1.31 -2.16 11.01
N PHE A 85 -1.34 -3.31 11.69
CA PHE A 85 -1.93 -3.42 13.02
C PHE A 85 -1.08 -2.82 14.15
N CYS A 86 0.21 -2.55 13.93
CA CYS A 86 0.96 -1.64 14.81
C CYS A 86 0.28 -0.26 14.91
N ALA A 87 -0.38 0.18 13.84
CA ALA A 87 -1.08 1.46 13.76
C ALA A 87 -2.60 1.35 14.00
N LYS A 88 -3.12 0.27 14.58
CA LYS A 88 -4.56 0.01 14.75
C LYS A 88 -5.33 1.12 15.49
N GLU A 89 -4.68 1.83 16.39
CA GLU A 89 -5.28 2.95 17.14
C GLU A 89 -5.44 4.22 16.28
N ARG A 90 -4.82 4.24 15.10
CA ARG A 90 -4.94 5.33 14.12
C ARG A 90 -6.08 5.11 13.13
N PHE A 91 -6.75 3.98 13.13
CA PHE A 91 -7.90 3.75 12.25
C PHE A 91 -9.02 4.74 12.59
N SER A 92 -9.42 5.53 11.59
CA SER A 92 -10.48 6.53 11.68
C SER A 92 -11.77 6.05 10.99
N GLN A 93 -12.75 6.94 10.79
CA GLN A 93 -13.98 6.60 10.05
C GLN A 93 -13.70 6.12 8.63
N SER A 94 -12.65 6.67 8.00
CA SER A 94 -12.15 6.24 6.71
C SER A 94 -10.62 6.28 6.75
N THR A 95 -9.98 5.17 6.46
CA THR A 95 -8.52 5.04 6.51
C THR A 95 -8.00 4.55 5.15
N ILE A 96 -7.11 5.33 4.55
CA ILE A 96 -6.35 4.92 3.37
C ILE A 96 -5.07 4.25 3.84
N VAL A 97 -4.75 3.10 3.26
CA VAL A 97 -3.51 2.38 3.49
C VAL A 97 -2.72 2.37 2.19
N SER A 98 -1.46 2.79 2.26
CA SER A 98 -0.55 2.82 1.12
C SER A 98 0.75 2.08 1.43
N TYR A 99 1.26 1.32 0.48
CA TYR A 99 2.62 0.80 0.56
C TYR A 99 3.62 1.93 0.33
N GLY A 100 4.68 1.99 1.12
CA GLY A 100 5.65 3.09 1.11
C GLY A 100 6.51 3.17 -0.15
N ASP A 101 6.47 2.17 -1.00
CA ASP A 101 7.32 2.04 -2.18
C ASP A 101 6.58 2.19 -3.52
N ILE A 102 5.36 2.68 -3.49
CA ILE A 102 4.56 2.97 -4.69
C ILE A 102 4.53 4.47 -4.98
N ILE A 103 4.30 4.80 -6.25
CA ILE A 103 3.97 6.15 -6.72
C ILE A 103 2.67 6.06 -7.52
N PHE A 104 1.81 7.02 -7.33
CA PHE A 104 0.53 7.11 -8.03
C PHE A 104 0.20 8.57 -8.34
N GLU A 105 -0.66 8.78 -9.34
CA GLU A 105 -1.14 10.10 -9.69
C GLU A 105 -2.27 10.55 -8.77
N GLU A 106 -2.44 11.87 -8.61
CA GLU A 106 -3.52 12.47 -7.82
C GLU A 106 -4.91 11.93 -8.20
N LYS A 107 -5.17 11.76 -9.51
CA LYS A 107 -6.45 11.23 -9.99
C LYS A 107 -6.77 9.83 -9.49
N ILE A 108 -5.74 9.01 -9.21
CA ILE A 108 -5.91 7.65 -8.68
C ILE A 108 -6.34 7.72 -7.21
N LEU A 109 -5.68 8.57 -6.42
CA LEU A 109 -6.07 8.77 -5.03
C LEU A 109 -7.48 9.36 -4.91
N ARG A 110 -7.84 10.34 -5.74
CA ARG A 110 -9.20 10.90 -5.78
C ARG A 110 -10.26 9.84 -6.08
N LYS A 111 -10.02 8.96 -7.05
CA LYS A 111 -10.91 7.83 -7.33
C LYS A 111 -11.14 6.94 -6.09
N LEU A 112 -10.08 6.68 -5.32
CA LEU A 112 -10.18 5.87 -4.11
C LEU A 112 -10.96 6.61 -3.00
N ILE A 113 -10.72 7.92 -2.85
CA ILE A 113 -11.44 8.77 -1.90
C ILE A 113 -12.94 8.78 -2.20
N ASP A 114 -13.29 8.95 -3.48
CA ASP A 114 -14.68 9.09 -3.95
C ASP A 114 -15.46 7.77 -3.95
N SER A 115 -14.82 6.62 -3.78
CA SER A 115 -15.51 5.33 -3.68
C SER A 115 -16.39 5.29 -2.42
N GLU A 116 -17.63 4.84 -2.58
CA GLU A 116 -18.60 4.70 -1.48
C GLU A 116 -18.54 3.33 -0.80
N ASP A 117 -17.83 2.36 -1.40
CA ASP A 117 -17.69 1.02 -0.86
C ASP A 117 -16.91 0.99 0.46
N ASP A 118 -17.29 0.10 1.36
CA ASP A 118 -16.66 -0.06 2.67
C ASP A 118 -15.21 -0.50 2.58
N PHE A 119 -14.86 -1.26 1.54
CA PHE A 119 -13.50 -1.67 1.24
C PHE A 119 -13.22 -1.51 -0.26
N SER A 120 -12.24 -0.68 -0.59
CA SER A 120 -11.85 -0.39 -1.97
C SER A 120 -10.34 -0.53 -2.15
N VAL A 121 -9.92 -1.06 -3.29
CA VAL A 121 -8.51 -1.20 -3.65
C VAL A 121 -8.26 -0.68 -5.06
N ILE A 122 -7.06 -0.19 -5.30
CA ILE A 122 -6.61 0.18 -6.64
C ILE A 122 -5.91 -1.00 -7.29
N ILE A 123 -6.31 -1.31 -8.51
CA ILE A 123 -5.68 -2.34 -9.35
C ILE A 123 -5.14 -1.71 -10.64
N ASP A 124 -4.00 -2.20 -11.10
CA ASP A 124 -3.45 -1.89 -12.43
C ASP A 124 -3.94 -2.91 -13.45
N LYS A 125 -4.80 -2.47 -14.37
CA LYS A 125 -5.29 -3.31 -15.48
C LYS A 125 -4.26 -3.48 -16.59
N ASN A 126 -3.28 -2.56 -16.69
CA ASN A 126 -2.19 -2.62 -17.67
C ASN A 126 -0.95 -3.32 -17.11
N TRP A 127 -1.10 -4.04 -16.03
CA TRP A 127 -0.04 -4.73 -15.28
C TRP A 127 0.91 -5.53 -16.18
N LYS A 128 0.40 -6.19 -17.23
CA LYS A 128 1.15 -7.10 -18.08
C LYS A 128 2.32 -6.39 -18.76
N ASP A 129 2.11 -5.21 -19.31
CA ASP A 129 3.16 -4.44 -19.98
C ASP A 129 4.29 -4.10 -19.01
N TYR A 130 3.92 -3.66 -17.80
CA TYR A 130 4.87 -3.34 -16.75
C TYR A 130 5.62 -4.57 -16.21
N TRP A 131 4.92 -5.68 -15.98
CA TRP A 131 5.55 -6.94 -15.53
C TRP A 131 6.48 -7.52 -16.60
N SER A 132 6.15 -7.40 -17.89
CA SER A 132 7.00 -7.86 -19.00
C SER A 132 8.33 -7.12 -19.11
N ILE A 133 8.43 -5.90 -18.59
CA ILE A 133 9.70 -5.17 -18.49
C ILE A 133 10.57 -5.73 -17.35
N ARG A 134 9.95 -6.26 -16.30
CA ARG A 134 10.64 -6.71 -15.08
C ARG A 134 10.98 -8.18 -15.05
N PHE A 135 10.20 -8.99 -15.73
CA PHE A 135 10.28 -10.45 -15.69
C PHE A 135 10.15 -11.04 -17.08
N ASP A 136 11.00 -12.00 -17.40
CA ASP A 136 10.92 -12.76 -18.66
C ASP A 136 9.58 -13.53 -18.75
N GLU A 137 9.11 -14.03 -17.61
CA GLU A 137 7.85 -14.75 -17.45
C GLU A 137 6.97 -14.06 -16.39
N PRO A 138 6.14 -13.06 -16.77
CA PRO A 138 5.31 -12.27 -15.85
C PRO A 138 4.40 -13.10 -14.94
N ILE A 139 3.89 -14.22 -15.42
CA ILE A 139 2.99 -15.12 -14.67
C ILE A 139 3.62 -15.71 -13.41
N ASN A 140 4.96 -15.83 -13.38
CA ASN A 140 5.65 -16.43 -12.26
C ASN A 140 5.65 -15.53 -11.00
N ASP A 141 5.52 -14.22 -11.18
CA ASP A 141 5.48 -13.24 -10.07
C ASP A 141 4.08 -12.66 -9.84
N ALA A 142 3.23 -12.63 -10.88
CA ALA A 142 1.90 -12.08 -10.79
C ALA A 142 0.94 -13.00 -10.01
N GLU A 143 0.09 -12.38 -9.21
CA GLU A 143 -0.97 -13.08 -8.47
C GLU A 143 -2.28 -13.05 -9.25
N SER A 144 -3.11 -14.09 -9.07
CA SER A 144 -4.44 -14.09 -9.65
C SER A 144 -5.28 -12.95 -9.07
N LEU A 145 -6.06 -12.30 -9.92
CA LEU A 145 -7.05 -11.31 -9.53
C LEU A 145 -8.21 -11.36 -10.51
N SER A 146 -9.39 -11.64 -10.00
CA SER A 146 -10.63 -11.68 -10.78
C SER A 146 -11.63 -10.69 -10.21
N VAL A 147 -12.35 -10.02 -11.10
CA VAL A 147 -13.44 -9.10 -10.76
C VAL A 147 -14.72 -9.52 -11.48
N ASP A 148 -15.86 -9.26 -10.87
CA ASP A 148 -17.16 -9.44 -11.50
C ASP A 148 -17.52 -8.24 -12.41
N ASP A 149 -18.70 -8.31 -13.05
CA ASP A 149 -19.20 -7.27 -13.97
C ASP A 149 -19.46 -5.91 -13.25
N ASN A 150 -19.63 -5.93 -11.94
CA ASN A 150 -19.81 -4.72 -11.11
C ASN A 150 -18.48 -4.15 -10.61
N GLY A 151 -17.34 -4.83 -10.87
CA GLY A 151 -16.01 -4.42 -10.43
C GLY A 151 -15.63 -4.90 -9.05
N TYR A 152 -16.41 -5.81 -8.43
CA TYR A 152 -16.03 -6.40 -7.14
C TYR A 152 -15.03 -7.54 -7.34
N ILE A 153 -14.00 -7.56 -6.47
CA ILE A 153 -13.00 -8.62 -6.48
C ILE A 153 -13.64 -9.92 -5.98
N THR A 154 -13.59 -10.95 -6.81
CA THR A 154 -14.09 -12.29 -6.50
C THR A 154 -13.00 -13.27 -6.09
N SER A 155 -11.76 -13.01 -6.50
CA SER A 155 -10.58 -13.80 -6.12
C SER A 155 -9.32 -12.95 -6.23
N ILE A 156 -8.39 -13.10 -5.28
CA ILE A 156 -7.11 -12.40 -5.25
C ILE A 156 -6.03 -13.22 -4.51
N GLY A 157 -4.76 -13.07 -4.90
CA GLY A 157 -3.61 -13.54 -4.12
C GLY A 157 -3.29 -15.02 -4.26
N LYS A 158 -3.85 -15.73 -5.24
CA LYS A 158 -3.48 -17.11 -5.56
C LYS A 158 -2.42 -17.12 -6.65
N LYS A 159 -1.61 -18.18 -6.72
CA LYS A 159 -0.72 -18.38 -7.85
C LYS A 159 -1.56 -18.61 -9.10
N ALA A 160 -1.44 -17.73 -10.10
CA ALA A 160 -2.12 -17.86 -11.37
C ALA A 160 -1.50 -19.02 -12.18
N LYS A 161 -2.33 -19.78 -12.86
CA LYS A 161 -1.91 -20.84 -13.79
C LYS A 161 -1.87 -20.31 -15.23
N GLU A 162 -2.76 -19.38 -15.54
CA GLU A 162 -2.91 -18.77 -16.86
C GLU A 162 -3.05 -17.24 -16.73
N ILE A 163 -2.58 -16.52 -17.75
CA ILE A 163 -2.67 -15.06 -17.80
C ILE A 163 -4.13 -14.56 -17.74
N SER A 164 -5.06 -15.36 -18.25
CA SER A 164 -6.50 -15.06 -18.22
C SER A 164 -7.09 -14.96 -16.80
N GLU A 165 -6.43 -15.55 -15.80
CA GLU A 165 -6.82 -15.47 -14.39
C GLU A 165 -6.40 -14.14 -13.73
N ILE A 166 -5.71 -13.26 -14.48
CA ILE A 166 -5.12 -12.03 -13.96
C ILE A 166 -5.76 -10.82 -14.68
N GLN A 167 -6.88 -10.36 -14.17
CA GLN A 167 -7.58 -9.19 -14.71
C GLN A 167 -7.00 -7.85 -14.25
N GLY A 168 -6.02 -7.89 -13.36
CA GLY A 168 -5.28 -6.74 -12.85
C GLY A 168 -4.30 -7.15 -11.77
N GLN A 169 -3.47 -6.22 -11.32
CA GLN A 169 -2.61 -6.41 -10.16
C GLN A 169 -2.90 -5.37 -9.11
N TYR A 170 -2.99 -5.79 -7.85
CA TYR A 170 -3.10 -4.90 -6.71
C TYR A 170 -1.79 -4.11 -6.53
N ILE A 171 -1.89 -2.78 -6.40
CA ILE A 171 -0.71 -1.92 -6.37
C ILE A 171 -0.27 -1.51 -4.96
N GLY A 172 -0.97 -1.90 -3.91
CA GLY A 172 -0.65 -1.49 -2.55
C GLY A 172 -1.33 -0.19 -2.11
N LEU A 173 -2.47 0.17 -2.70
CA LEU A 173 -3.28 1.32 -2.30
C LEU A 173 -4.73 0.90 -2.08
N MET A 174 -5.24 1.11 -0.87
CA MET A 174 -6.57 0.67 -0.46
C MET A 174 -7.22 1.65 0.50
N LYS A 175 -8.56 1.57 0.63
CA LYS A 175 -9.36 2.33 1.59
C LYS A 175 -10.28 1.38 2.36
N PHE A 176 -10.31 1.57 3.67
CA PHE A 176 -11.28 0.96 4.57
C PHE A 176 -12.14 2.05 5.18
N GLN A 177 -13.45 1.86 5.23
CA GLN A 177 -14.38 2.76 5.91
C GLN A 177 -15.54 2.00 6.52
N ASN A 178 -16.32 2.65 7.38
CA ASN A 178 -17.51 2.10 8.01
C ASN A 178 -17.28 0.72 8.65
N GLY A 179 -18.07 -0.27 8.25
CA GLY A 179 -18.03 -1.64 8.78
C GLY A 179 -16.77 -2.43 8.43
N ALA A 180 -16.06 -2.08 7.33
CA ALA A 180 -14.87 -2.80 6.89
C ALA A 180 -13.72 -2.71 7.91
N ILE A 181 -13.60 -1.59 8.64
CA ILE A 181 -12.57 -1.43 9.68
C ILE A 181 -12.76 -2.44 10.80
N ASN A 182 -13.99 -2.60 11.28
CA ASN A 182 -14.31 -3.58 12.34
C ASN A 182 -14.16 -5.01 11.83
N THR A 183 -14.58 -5.27 10.60
CA THR A 183 -14.42 -6.58 9.97
C THR A 183 -12.94 -6.96 9.87
N MET A 184 -12.08 -6.04 9.42
CA MET A 184 -10.64 -6.25 9.33
C MET A 184 -10.01 -6.51 10.70
N LYS A 185 -10.37 -5.73 11.73
CA LYS A 185 -9.91 -5.94 13.12
C LYS A 185 -10.30 -7.33 13.63
N SER A 186 -11.57 -7.70 13.48
CA SER A 186 -12.06 -9.02 13.91
C SER A 186 -11.41 -10.19 13.17
N PHE A 187 -11.05 -9.98 11.92
CA PHE A 187 -10.36 -11.01 11.12
C PHE A 187 -8.92 -11.20 11.62
N TYR A 188 -8.21 -10.09 11.85
CA TYR A 188 -6.85 -10.12 12.36
C TYR A 188 -6.72 -10.78 13.74
N GLU A 189 -7.68 -10.54 14.65
CA GLU A 189 -7.69 -11.12 15.99
C GLU A 189 -7.91 -12.65 16.00
N LYS A 190 -8.36 -13.23 14.88
CA LYS A 190 -8.60 -14.67 14.72
C LYS A 190 -7.46 -15.42 14.04
N CYS A 191 -6.47 -14.71 13.50
CA CYS A 191 -5.29 -15.27 12.84
C CYS A 191 -4.12 -15.42 13.80
#